data_8afef37a924a25c4b8c95c401efeaf16
#
_entry.id   8afef37a924a25c4b8c95c401efeaf16
#
_cell.length_a   1.000
_cell.length_b   1.000
_cell.length_c   1.000
_cell.angle_alpha   90.00
_cell.angle_beta   90.00
_cell.angle_gamma   90.00
#
_symmetry.space_group_name_H-M   'P 1'
#
loop_
_entity.id
_entity.type
_entity.pdbx_description
1 polymer ?
#
loop_
_entity_poly.entity_id
_entity_poly.type
_entity_poly.pdbx_seq_one_letter_code
_entity_poly.pdbx_strand_id
1 'polypeptide(L)'
;ENLEFANILNEYREGLLLFELMQDKIWEGAKNDSIGLNAFYNTNKENYLWPDRIVGSVARSSNAKTIKKVRKLWSKGKSNQEIDDLLNTSQQNVMFSSGQFELGQTPLPESFTANTKVSLSKVIEENNNFYVVNSTEFKPKSPKSIEESKGQLISDYQIILEAQWIVELKSKFEVNVNENVLQKVNNIISK
;
A
#
# COMPACT_ATOMS: atom_id res chain seq x y z
N GLU A 1 -15.60 -42.24 26.24
CA GLU A 1 -15.49 -40.93 25.59
C GLU A 1 -14.14 -40.82 24.89
N ASN A 2 -14.12 -40.39 23.64
CA ASN A 2 -12.89 -40.19 22.88
C ASN A 2 -12.20 -38.94 23.39
N LEU A 3 -11.11 -39.10 24.16
CA LEU A 3 -10.36 -38.01 24.80
C LEU A 3 -9.79 -37.02 23.74
N GLU A 4 -9.39 -37.54 22.60
CA GLU A 4 -8.87 -36.75 21.48
C GLU A 4 -9.95 -35.82 20.91
N PHE A 5 -11.15 -36.34 20.72
CA PHE A 5 -12.29 -35.52 20.28
C PHE A 5 -12.67 -34.41 21.28
N ALA A 6 -12.64 -34.75 22.59
CA ALA A 6 -12.93 -33.79 23.64
C ALA A 6 -11.87 -32.66 23.68
N ASN A 7 -10.60 -32.97 23.47
CA ASN A 7 -9.53 -31.97 23.39
C ASN A 7 -9.71 -31.04 22.16
N ILE A 8 -9.95 -31.60 20.98
CA ILE A 8 -10.19 -30.84 19.77
C ILE A 8 -11.39 -29.91 19.94
N LEU A 9 -12.48 -30.38 20.53
CA LEU A 9 -13.66 -29.58 20.79
C LEU A 9 -13.39 -28.42 21.76
N ASN A 10 -12.60 -28.65 22.80
CA ASN A 10 -12.21 -27.59 23.72
C ASN A 10 -11.29 -26.56 23.05
N GLU A 11 -10.28 -27.01 22.31
CA GLU A 11 -9.40 -26.09 21.54
C GLU A 11 -10.21 -25.21 20.56
N TYR A 12 -11.17 -25.80 19.85
CA TYR A 12 -12.04 -25.06 18.94
C TYR A 12 -12.90 -24.03 19.68
N ARG A 13 -13.48 -24.42 20.82
CA ARG A 13 -14.29 -23.51 21.66
C ARG A 13 -13.44 -22.36 22.20
N GLU A 14 -12.25 -22.65 22.71
CA GLU A 14 -11.33 -21.64 23.25
C GLU A 14 -10.84 -20.69 22.14
N GLY A 15 -10.57 -21.23 20.95
CA GLY A 15 -10.22 -20.45 19.78
C GLY A 15 -11.33 -19.48 19.35
N LEU A 16 -12.59 -19.92 19.35
CA LEU A 16 -13.74 -19.06 19.05
C LEU A 16 -13.92 -17.95 20.10
N LEU A 17 -13.79 -18.28 21.39
CA LEU A 17 -13.88 -17.28 22.46
C LEU A 17 -12.76 -16.25 22.36
N LEU A 18 -11.53 -16.69 22.06
CA LEU A 18 -10.41 -15.77 21.83
C LEU A 18 -10.67 -14.88 20.61
N PHE A 19 -11.18 -15.45 19.51
CA PHE A 19 -11.53 -14.69 18.30
C PHE A 19 -12.54 -13.59 18.60
N GLU A 20 -13.64 -13.92 19.26
CA GLU A 20 -14.68 -12.94 19.65
C GLU A 20 -14.09 -11.83 20.55
N LEU A 21 -13.24 -12.22 21.50
CA LEU A 21 -12.60 -11.28 22.39
C LEU A 21 -11.64 -10.34 21.66
N MET A 22 -10.82 -10.86 20.74
CA MET A 22 -9.93 -10.08 19.89
C MET A 22 -10.71 -9.15 18.96
N GLN A 23 -11.83 -9.63 18.41
CA GLN A 23 -12.70 -8.83 17.58
C GLN A 23 -13.25 -7.62 18.36
N ASP A 24 -13.80 -7.84 19.53
CA ASP A 24 -14.37 -6.78 20.36
C ASP A 24 -13.32 -5.79 20.86
N LYS A 25 -12.24 -6.30 21.47
CA LYS A 25 -11.24 -5.48 22.16
C LYS A 25 -10.26 -4.78 21.24
N ILE A 26 -9.85 -5.43 20.15
CA ILE A 26 -8.77 -4.96 19.30
C ILE A 26 -9.30 -4.45 17.95
N TRP A 27 -9.98 -5.31 17.19
CA TRP A 27 -10.27 -4.97 15.79
C TRP A 27 -11.39 -3.94 15.65
N GLU A 28 -12.52 -4.15 16.33
CA GLU A 28 -13.59 -3.14 16.34
C GLU A 28 -13.21 -1.95 17.24
N GLY A 29 -12.49 -2.19 18.33
CA GLY A 29 -11.94 -1.14 19.17
C GLY A 29 -11.10 -0.14 18.37
N ALA A 30 -10.15 -0.61 17.56
CA ALA A 30 -9.31 0.23 16.71
C ALA A 30 -10.09 1.02 15.66
N LYS A 31 -11.12 0.41 15.05
CA LYS A 31 -11.95 1.09 14.05
C LYS A 31 -12.84 2.18 14.64
N ASN A 32 -13.33 1.97 15.85
CA ASN A 32 -14.32 2.83 16.50
C ASN A 32 -13.68 3.91 17.39
N ASP A 33 -12.42 3.74 17.78
CA ASP A 33 -11.66 4.73 18.55
C ASP A 33 -11.08 5.83 17.65
N SER A 34 -11.93 6.72 17.18
CA SER A 34 -11.50 7.83 16.33
C SER A 34 -10.54 8.80 17.06
N ILE A 35 -10.65 8.93 18.36
CA ILE A 35 -9.80 9.83 19.17
C ILE A 35 -8.39 9.23 19.28
N GLY A 36 -8.29 7.96 19.68
CA GLY A 36 -7.01 7.26 19.77
C GLY A 36 -6.33 7.13 18.43
N LEU A 37 -7.08 6.81 17.38
CA LEU A 37 -6.55 6.70 16.01
C LEU A 37 -5.97 8.03 15.51
N ASN A 38 -6.64 9.16 15.77
CA ASN A 38 -6.13 10.49 15.44
C ASN A 38 -4.86 10.84 16.23
N ALA A 39 -4.84 10.54 17.53
CA ALA A 39 -3.67 10.77 18.39
C ALA A 39 -2.48 9.92 17.89
N PHE A 40 -2.71 8.65 17.57
CA PHE A 40 -1.73 7.73 17.04
C PHE A 40 -1.17 8.22 15.69
N TYR A 41 -2.04 8.65 14.76
CA TYR A 41 -1.62 9.22 13.48
C TYR A 41 -0.73 10.46 13.70
N ASN A 42 -1.14 11.41 14.54
CA ASN A 42 -0.38 12.65 14.76
C ASN A 42 1.02 12.40 15.29
N THR A 43 1.20 11.35 16.10
CA THR A 43 2.50 10.95 16.64
C THR A 43 3.35 10.20 15.61
N ASN A 44 2.72 9.49 14.66
CA ASN A 44 3.38 8.57 13.73
C ASN A 44 3.24 8.98 12.26
N LYS A 45 2.79 10.19 11.94
CA LYS A 45 2.50 10.62 10.55
C LYS A 45 3.67 10.50 9.58
N GLU A 46 4.89 10.54 10.08
CA GLU A 46 6.11 10.37 9.28
C GLU A 46 6.31 8.93 8.76
N ASN A 47 5.53 7.98 9.29
CA ASN A 47 5.50 6.60 8.79
C ASN A 47 4.49 6.42 7.63
N TYR A 48 3.61 7.39 7.41
CA TYR A 48 2.55 7.36 6.41
C TYR A 48 2.79 8.43 5.35
N LEU A 49 3.78 8.19 4.49
CA LEU A 49 4.18 9.18 3.51
C LEU A 49 3.84 8.75 2.09
N TRP A 50 3.36 9.71 1.31
CA TRP A 50 3.42 9.63 -0.14
C TRP A 50 4.86 9.83 -0.59
N PRO A 51 5.40 9.04 -1.51
CA PRO A 51 6.63 9.37 -2.22
C PRO A 51 6.44 10.58 -3.14
N ASP A 52 7.49 11.01 -3.80
CA ASP A 52 7.40 12.00 -4.87
C ASP A 52 6.49 11.48 -5.99
N ARG A 53 5.59 12.35 -6.47
CA ARG A 53 4.56 12.03 -7.47
C ARG A 53 4.49 13.10 -8.54
N ILE A 54 4.00 12.71 -9.70
CA ILE A 54 3.55 13.65 -10.73
C ILE A 54 2.07 13.50 -10.99
N VAL A 55 1.43 14.59 -11.40
CA VAL A 55 0.13 14.56 -12.07
C VAL A 55 0.38 14.82 -13.54
N GLY A 56 -0.26 14.04 -14.42
CA GLY A 56 -0.07 14.21 -15.85
C GLY A 56 -0.53 13.03 -16.68
N SER A 57 0.09 12.88 -17.83
CA SER A 57 -0.19 11.79 -18.77
C SER A 57 1.10 11.10 -19.19
N VAL A 58 1.04 9.79 -19.30
CA VAL A 58 2.11 8.93 -19.83
C VAL A 58 1.61 8.32 -21.13
N ALA A 59 2.36 8.44 -22.20
CA ALA A 59 2.13 7.73 -23.45
C ALA A 59 3.22 6.67 -23.63
N ARG A 60 2.79 5.46 -24.02
CA ARG A 60 3.66 4.29 -24.28
C ARG A 60 3.37 3.69 -25.65
N SER A 61 4.39 3.33 -26.37
CA SER A 61 4.31 2.60 -27.65
C SER A 61 5.55 1.73 -27.87
N SER A 62 5.41 0.64 -28.60
CA SER A 62 6.55 -0.12 -29.11
C SER A 62 7.26 0.54 -30.29
N ASN A 63 6.72 1.66 -30.81
CA ASN A 63 7.26 2.34 -31.98
C ASN A 63 7.75 3.75 -31.63
N ALA A 64 9.07 3.96 -31.77
CA ALA A 64 9.71 5.24 -31.52
C ALA A 64 9.15 6.42 -32.34
N LYS A 65 8.76 6.16 -33.61
CA LYS A 65 8.20 7.21 -34.49
C LYS A 65 6.84 7.67 -33.95
N THR A 66 6.01 6.73 -33.47
CA THR A 66 4.70 7.03 -32.86
C THR A 66 4.88 7.93 -31.62
N ILE A 67 5.76 7.57 -30.70
CA ILE A 67 6.00 8.38 -29.48
C ILE A 67 6.57 9.76 -29.80
N LYS A 68 7.47 9.88 -30.77
CA LYS A 68 7.95 11.20 -31.24
C LYS A 68 6.81 12.05 -31.78
N LYS A 69 5.84 11.44 -32.49
CA LYS A 69 4.66 12.11 -33.00
C LYS A 69 3.72 12.56 -31.86
N VAL A 70 3.48 11.70 -30.88
CA VAL A 70 2.73 12.04 -29.64
C VAL A 70 3.35 13.26 -28.97
N ARG A 71 4.66 13.21 -28.70
CA ARG A 71 5.39 14.32 -28.08
C ARG A 71 5.21 15.63 -28.85
N LYS A 72 5.29 15.59 -30.18
CA LYS A 72 5.08 16.77 -31.03
C LYS A 72 3.64 17.29 -30.99
N LEU A 73 2.65 16.39 -30.84
CA LEU A 73 1.25 16.79 -30.73
C LEU A 73 0.95 17.40 -29.35
N TRP A 74 1.47 16.82 -28.27
CA TRP A 74 1.38 17.38 -26.93
C TRP A 74 2.05 18.76 -26.83
N SER A 75 3.21 18.96 -27.48
CA SER A 75 3.85 20.30 -27.52
C SER A 75 3.06 21.35 -28.27
N LYS A 76 2.05 20.94 -29.08
CA LYS A 76 1.09 21.81 -29.75
C LYS A 76 -0.24 21.95 -28.98
N GLY A 77 -0.32 21.43 -27.76
CA GLY A 77 -1.51 21.52 -26.92
C GLY A 77 -2.65 20.53 -27.26
N LYS A 78 -2.39 19.51 -28.09
CA LYS A 78 -3.40 18.48 -28.37
C LYS A 78 -3.68 17.62 -27.16
N SER A 79 -4.95 17.30 -26.95
CA SER A 79 -5.40 16.38 -25.87
C SER A 79 -5.05 14.93 -26.18
N ASN A 80 -5.08 14.08 -25.14
CA ASN A 80 -4.88 12.62 -25.31
C ASN A 80 -5.93 12.03 -26.27
N GLN A 81 -7.18 12.46 -26.16
CA GLN A 81 -8.26 11.97 -27.04
C GLN A 81 -8.03 12.33 -28.50
N GLU A 82 -7.67 13.58 -28.80
CA GLU A 82 -7.36 14.00 -30.18
C GLU A 82 -6.18 13.23 -30.77
N ILE A 83 -5.21 12.86 -29.94
CA ILE A 83 -4.03 12.10 -30.36
C ILE A 83 -4.39 10.62 -30.55
N ASP A 84 -5.22 10.09 -29.67
CA ASP A 84 -5.75 8.73 -29.76
C ASP A 84 -6.52 8.53 -31.07
N ASP A 85 -7.44 9.43 -31.36
CA ASP A 85 -8.25 9.43 -32.60
C ASP A 85 -7.37 9.50 -33.88
N LEU A 86 -6.23 10.18 -33.81
CA LEU A 86 -5.31 10.33 -34.94
C LEU A 86 -4.36 9.14 -35.13
N LEU A 87 -3.99 8.43 -34.06
CA LEU A 87 -2.92 7.44 -34.11
C LEU A 87 -3.40 6.01 -33.93
N ASN A 88 -4.57 5.81 -33.31
CA ASN A 88 -5.15 4.48 -33.04
C ASN A 88 -6.35 4.14 -33.95
N THR A 89 -6.34 4.63 -35.20
CA THR A 89 -7.47 4.50 -36.15
C THR A 89 -7.77 3.05 -36.55
N SER A 90 -6.76 2.24 -36.79
CA SER A 90 -6.92 0.86 -37.29
C SER A 90 -6.37 -0.18 -36.31
N GLN A 91 -5.44 0.20 -35.47
CA GLN A 91 -4.85 -0.62 -34.40
C GLN A 91 -4.33 0.27 -33.29
N GLN A 92 -4.15 -0.30 -32.11
CA GLN A 92 -3.60 0.42 -30.98
C GLN A 92 -2.09 0.63 -31.15
N ASN A 93 -1.68 1.81 -31.56
CA ASN A 93 -0.29 2.20 -31.77
C ASN A 93 0.33 2.87 -30.53
N VAL A 94 -0.51 3.46 -29.69
CA VAL A 94 -0.09 4.13 -28.45
C VAL A 94 -1.11 3.91 -27.35
N MET A 95 -0.63 3.76 -26.12
CA MET A 95 -1.45 3.68 -24.92
C MET A 95 -1.23 4.94 -24.07
N PHE A 96 -2.32 5.49 -23.56
CA PHE A 96 -2.29 6.64 -22.64
C PHE A 96 -2.73 6.22 -21.24
N SER A 97 -2.02 6.71 -20.24
CA SER A 97 -2.43 6.66 -18.84
C SER A 97 -2.42 8.09 -18.30
N SER A 98 -3.50 8.51 -17.63
CA SER A 98 -3.61 9.86 -17.07
C SER A 98 -4.01 9.78 -15.61
N GLY A 99 -3.42 10.63 -14.78
CA GLY A 99 -3.68 10.66 -13.35
C GLY A 99 -2.48 11.12 -12.54
N GLN A 100 -2.46 10.69 -11.29
CA GLN A 100 -1.35 10.87 -10.37
C GLN A 100 -0.53 9.58 -10.32
N PHE A 101 0.79 9.70 -10.46
CA PHE A 101 1.71 8.57 -10.52
C PHE A 101 2.87 8.78 -9.55
N GLU A 102 3.19 7.74 -8.79
CA GLU A 102 4.38 7.69 -7.95
C GLU A 102 5.63 7.46 -8.81
N LEU A 103 6.73 8.13 -8.48
CA LEU A 103 7.99 7.91 -9.19
C LEU A 103 8.50 6.49 -8.93
N GLY A 104 9.03 5.86 -9.98
CA GLY A 104 9.52 4.47 -9.93
C GLY A 104 8.42 3.40 -9.99
N GLN A 105 7.17 3.79 -10.23
CA GLN A 105 6.05 2.84 -10.39
C GLN A 105 5.38 2.98 -11.76
N THR A 106 4.83 1.87 -12.26
CA THR A 106 4.03 1.86 -13.48
C THR A 106 2.85 2.82 -13.38
N PRO A 107 2.48 3.54 -14.45
CA PRO A 107 2.96 3.40 -15.84
C PRO A 107 4.21 4.21 -16.19
N LEU A 108 4.87 4.86 -15.22
CA LEU A 108 6.12 5.59 -15.47
C LEU A 108 7.26 4.61 -15.75
N PRO A 109 8.16 4.90 -16.70
CA PRO A 109 9.39 4.13 -16.85
C PRO A 109 10.32 4.35 -15.64
N GLU A 110 11.06 3.33 -15.22
CA GLU A 110 11.96 3.38 -14.05
C GLU A 110 13.03 4.48 -14.19
N SER A 111 13.49 4.71 -15.41
CA SER A 111 14.48 5.73 -15.73
C SER A 111 13.92 7.16 -15.76
N PHE A 112 12.59 7.33 -15.56
CA PHE A 112 11.99 8.65 -15.50
C PHE A 112 12.33 9.36 -14.21
N THR A 113 12.97 10.53 -14.33
CA THR A 113 13.23 11.43 -13.23
C THR A 113 12.32 12.66 -13.35
N ALA A 114 11.50 12.91 -12.33
CA ALA A 114 10.66 14.08 -12.31
C ALA A 114 11.51 15.35 -12.15
N ASN A 115 11.19 16.36 -12.96
CA ASN A 115 11.64 17.70 -12.68
C ASN A 115 10.58 18.40 -11.82
N THR A 116 10.98 19.20 -10.84
CA THR A 116 10.07 20.05 -10.05
C THR A 116 9.25 21.04 -10.88
N LYS A 117 9.62 21.21 -12.15
CA LYS A 117 8.87 22.03 -13.11
C LYS A 117 7.98 21.13 -13.97
N VAL A 118 6.76 21.57 -14.17
CA VAL A 118 5.84 21.05 -15.20
C VAL A 118 6.58 20.94 -16.53
N SER A 119 6.63 19.77 -17.12
CA SER A 119 7.40 19.58 -18.36
C SER A 119 6.97 18.37 -19.17
N LEU A 120 7.15 18.53 -20.47
CA LEU A 120 7.08 17.44 -21.44
C LEU A 120 8.44 16.76 -21.54
N SER A 121 8.54 15.49 -21.13
CA SER A 121 9.80 14.75 -21.14
C SER A 121 10.40 14.59 -22.54
N LYS A 122 11.69 14.25 -22.59
CA LYS A 122 12.26 13.63 -23.79
C LYS A 122 11.61 12.24 -23.98
N VAL A 123 11.80 11.67 -25.18
CA VAL A 123 11.45 10.25 -25.38
C VAL A 123 12.40 9.39 -24.57
N ILE A 124 11.82 8.48 -23.81
CA ILE A 124 12.52 7.50 -22.97
C ILE A 124 12.34 6.14 -23.61
N GLU A 125 13.41 5.39 -23.76
CA GLU A 125 13.41 4.00 -24.26
C GLU A 125 13.73 3.08 -23.10
N GLU A 126 12.84 2.11 -22.87
CA GLU A 126 12.99 1.15 -21.79
C GLU A 126 12.21 -0.13 -22.09
N ASN A 127 12.84 -1.29 -21.92
CA ASN A 127 12.23 -2.62 -22.11
C ASN A 127 11.48 -2.78 -23.44
N ASN A 128 12.12 -2.40 -24.55
CA ASN A 128 11.54 -2.42 -25.92
C ASN A 128 10.27 -1.57 -26.08
N ASN A 129 10.06 -0.63 -25.20
CA ASN A 129 8.99 0.37 -25.32
C ASN A 129 9.57 1.78 -25.30
N PHE A 130 8.81 2.68 -25.88
CA PHE A 130 9.11 4.12 -25.89
C PHE A 130 8.03 4.84 -25.11
N TYR A 131 8.47 5.78 -24.28
CA TYR A 131 7.60 6.55 -23.41
C TYR A 131 7.81 8.05 -23.62
N VAL A 132 6.78 8.81 -23.37
CA VAL A 132 6.85 10.25 -23.14
C VAL A 132 5.88 10.61 -22.03
N VAL A 133 6.31 11.48 -21.14
CA VAL A 133 5.55 11.93 -19.98
C VAL A 133 5.25 13.41 -20.12
N ASN A 134 3.98 13.78 -19.99
CA ASN A 134 3.51 15.15 -19.95
C ASN A 134 3.05 15.46 -18.52
N SER A 135 3.95 16.00 -17.71
CA SER A 135 3.69 16.35 -16.31
C SER A 135 3.07 17.74 -16.21
N THR A 136 1.93 17.83 -15.54
CA THR A 136 1.22 19.08 -15.26
C THR A 136 1.43 19.59 -13.84
N GLU A 137 1.86 18.71 -12.92
CA GLU A 137 2.15 19.06 -11.54
C GLU A 137 3.19 18.08 -10.97
N PHE A 138 4.08 18.59 -10.13
CA PHE A 138 4.96 17.77 -9.28
C PHE A 138 4.52 17.90 -7.83
N LYS A 139 4.29 16.77 -7.17
CA LYS A 139 3.94 16.68 -5.76
C LYS A 139 5.10 16.04 -5.00
N PRO A 140 5.82 16.79 -4.17
CA PRO A 140 6.88 16.24 -3.36
C PRO A 140 6.34 15.26 -2.31
N LYS A 141 7.23 14.47 -1.76
CA LYS A 141 6.99 13.60 -0.60
C LYS A 141 6.22 14.36 0.49
N SER A 142 5.14 13.79 0.95
CA SER A 142 4.24 14.45 1.92
C SER A 142 3.49 13.42 2.76
N PRO A 143 3.07 13.74 3.99
CA PRO A 143 2.21 12.85 4.76
C PRO A 143 0.90 12.55 4.01
N LYS A 144 0.48 11.29 4.07
CA LYS A 144 -0.87 10.86 3.67
C LYS A 144 -1.86 11.39 4.71
N SER A 145 -3.06 11.71 4.31
CA SER A 145 -4.15 11.96 5.27
C SER A 145 -4.52 10.67 6.02
N ILE A 146 -5.30 10.81 7.08
CA ILE A 146 -5.85 9.65 7.82
C ILE A 146 -6.67 8.77 6.87
N GLU A 147 -7.50 9.36 6.02
CA GLU A 147 -8.31 8.65 5.05
C GLU A 147 -7.46 7.88 4.04
N GLU A 148 -6.39 8.49 3.53
CA GLU A 148 -5.47 7.87 2.56
C GLU A 148 -4.62 6.75 3.17
N SER A 149 -4.38 6.78 4.47
CA SER A 149 -3.60 5.78 5.22
C SER A 149 -4.46 4.85 6.09
N LYS A 150 -5.79 5.00 6.07
CA LYS A 150 -6.72 4.42 7.03
C LYS A 150 -6.53 2.93 7.27
N GLY A 151 -6.39 2.14 6.21
CA GLY A 151 -6.21 0.69 6.33
C GLY A 151 -4.93 0.32 7.10
N GLN A 152 -3.80 0.90 6.69
CA GLN A 152 -2.52 0.68 7.35
C GLN A 152 -2.52 1.24 8.78
N LEU A 153 -3.06 2.45 8.95
CA LEU A 153 -3.13 3.12 10.24
C LEU A 153 -3.94 2.31 11.27
N ILE A 154 -5.09 1.75 10.88
CA ILE A 154 -5.89 0.87 11.74
C ILE A 154 -5.09 -0.39 12.10
N SER A 155 -4.44 -1.02 11.13
CA SER A 155 -3.63 -2.22 11.37
C SER A 155 -2.49 -1.97 12.35
N ASP A 156 -1.77 -0.87 12.19
CA ASP A 156 -0.67 -0.49 13.08
C ASP A 156 -1.18 -0.14 14.48
N TYR A 157 -2.34 0.53 14.57
CA TYR A 157 -2.97 0.87 15.83
C TYR A 157 -3.49 -0.36 16.59
N GLN A 158 -3.99 -1.38 15.87
CA GLN A 158 -4.37 -2.67 16.46
C GLN A 158 -3.20 -3.34 17.19
N ILE A 159 -1.99 -3.28 16.63
CA ILE A 159 -0.78 -3.81 17.28
C ILE A 159 -0.51 -3.12 18.61
N ILE A 160 -0.71 -1.81 18.67
CA ILE A 160 -0.52 -1.04 19.91
C ILE A 160 -1.60 -1.39 20.95
N LEU A 161 -2.86 -1.48 20.54
CA LEU A 161 -3.96 -1.86 21.43
C LEU A 161 -3.75 -3.27 21.99
N GLU A 162 -3.32 -4.21 21.16
CA GLU A 162 -3.00 -5.59 21.57
C GLU A 162 -1.87 -5.60 22.62
N ALA A 163 -0.78 -4.88 22.34
CA ALA A 163 0.33 -4.79 23.28
C ALA A 163 -0.08 -4.20 24.63
N GLN A 164 -0.89 -3.13 24.60
CA GLN A 164 -1.43 -2.50 25.83
C GLN A 164 -2.34 -3.47 26.58
N TRP A 165 -3.21 -4.18 25.87
CA TRP A 165 -4.11 -5.15 26.49
C TRP A 165 -3.36 -6.32 27.13
N ILE A 166 -2.30 -6.83 26.48
CA ILE A 166 -1.44 -7.87 27.07
C ILE A 166 -0.78 -7.38 28.36
N VAL A 167 -0.31 -6.13 28.40
CA VAL A 167 0.24 -5.52 29.63
C VAL A 167 -0.83 -5.45 30.72
N GLU A 168 -2.04 -5.04 30.38
CA GLU A 168 -3.17 -4.97 31.31
C GLU A 168 -3.50 -6.39 31.86
N LEU A 169 -3.58 -7.40 31.00
CA LEU A 169 -3.82 -8.78 31.40
C LEU A 169 -2.74 -9.30 32.36
N LYS A 170 -1.46 -9.04 32.05
CA LYS A 170 -0.34 -9.43 32.92
C LYS A 170 -0.36 -8.73 34.27
N SER A 171 -0.94 -7.54 34.35
CA SER A 171 -1.11 -6.83 35.63
C SER A 171 -2.25 -7.39 36.48
N LYS A 172 -3.26 -7.99 35.84
CA LYS A 172 -4.46 -8.56 36.50
C LYS A 172 -4.31 -10.03 36.86
N PHE A 173 -3.52 -10.77 36.07
CA PHE A 173 -3.38 -12.21 36.21
C PHE A 173 -1.91 -12.59 36.36
N GLU A 174 -1.62 -13.43 37.37
CA GLU A 174 -0.29 -13.99 37.56
C GLU A 174 -0.01 -15.03 36.45
N VAL A 175 1.14 -14.87 35.79
CA VAL A 175 1.59 -15.83 34.76
C VAL A 175 2.72 -16.68 35.31
N ASN A 176 2.43 -17.97 35.48
CA ASN A 176 3.41 -18.96 35.94
C ASN A 176 3.76 -19.90 34.79
N VAL A 177 5.04 -19.93 34.39
CA VAL A 177 5.55 -20.86 33.38
C VAL A 177 6.15 -22.07 34.02
N ASN A 178 5.65 -23.26 33.67
CA ASN A 178 6.26 -24.50 34.11
C ASN A 178 7.49 -24.85 33.27
N GLU A 179 8.65 -24.35 33.70
CA GLU A 179 9.93 -24.49 33.00
C GLU A 179 10.31 -25.95 32.70
N ASN A 180 10.00 -26.86 33.59
CA ASN A 180 10.29 -28.31 33.42
C ASN A 180 9.47 -28.88 32.24
N VAL A 181 8.22 -28.47 32.10
CA VAL A 181 7.35 -28.91 30.99
C VAL A 181 7.81 -28.26 29.70
N LEU A 182 8.10 -26.93 29.71
CA LEU A 182 8.60 -26.20 28.57
C LEU A 182 9.87 -26.82 27.98
N GLN A 183 10.84 -27.17 28.83
CA GLN A 183 12.07 -27.84 28.38
C GLN A 183 11.80 -29.21 27.75
N LYS A 184 10.85 -30.00 28.29
CA LYS A 184 10.46 -31.28 27.69
C LYS A 184 9.84 -31.10 26.30
N VAL A 185 8.96 -30.14 26.15
CA VAL A 185 8.32 -29.80 24.86
C VAL A 185 9.37 -29.35 23.83
N ASN A 186 10.27 -28.45 24.22
CA ASN A 186 11.35 -27.99 23.35
C ASN A 186 12.24 -29.12 22.87
N ASN A 187 12.57 -30.08 23.74
CA ASN A 187 13.37 -31.26 23.38
C ASN A 187 12.66 -32.22 22.42
N ILE A 188 11.32 -32.23 22.38
CA ILE A 188 10.52 -33.03 21.45
C ILE A 188 10.46 -32.37 20.08
N ILE A 189 10.25 -31.06 20.05
CA ILE A 189 10.08 -30.28 18.78
C ILE A 189 11.42 -30.07 18.05
N SER A 190 12.54 -30.07 18.77
CA SER A 190 13.90 -29.88 18.22
C SER A 190 14.51 -31.18 17.65
N LYS A 191 13.80 -32.29 17.62
CA LYS A 191 14.15 -33.55 16.97
C LYS A 191 13.47 -33.71 15.62
#